data_8f5c188c5fae5d69e960fad956db226d
#
_entry.id   8f5c188c5fae5d69e960fad956db226d
#
_cell.length_a   1.000
_cell.length_b   1.000
_cell.length_c   1.000
_cell.angle_alpha   90.00
_cell.angle_beta   90.00
_cell.angle_gamma   90.00
#
_symmetry.space_group_name_H-M   'P 1'
#
loop_
_entity.id
_entity.type
_entity.pdbx_description
1 polymer ?
#
loop_
_entity_poly.entity_id
_entity_poly.type
_entity_poly.pdbx_seq_one_letter_code
_entity_poly.pdbx_strand_id
1 'polypeptide(L)'
;MLNVSHVTKKYGKVTACNDVSLHLDPGSVTVLLGPNGAGKSTLMKSIIGFLRYDGEITVGGFPNKTTAARRLLGYIPEMPSLYPNLTASEHMEFVARAYRLTDYKQRVDELF
;
A
#
# COMPACT_ATOMS: atom_id res chain seq x y z
N MET A 1 -2.24 12.19 6.47
CA MET A 1 -1.23 11.46 5.67
C MET A 1 -1.86 10.66 4.54
N LEU A 2 -2.75 9.77 4.82
CA LEU A 2 -3.53 9.06 3.81
C LEU A 2 -4.96 9.55 3.82
N ASN A 3 -5.46 9.97 2.67
CA ASN A 3 -6.85 10.37 2.49
C ASN A 3 -7.48 9.54 1.39
N VAL A 4 -8.58 8.88 1.71
CA VAL A 4 -9.41 8.11 0.78
C VAL A 4 -10.77 8.79 0.74
N SER A 5 -11.18 9.27 -0.43
CA SER A 5 -12.41 10.05 -0.59
C SER A 5 -13.33 9.42 -1.63
N HIS A 6 -14.47 8.93 -1.19
CA HIS A 6 -15.55 8.43 -2.06
C HIS A 6 -15.06 7.37 -3.06
N VAL A 7 -14.26 6.41 -2.60
CA VAL A 7 -13.70 5.37 -3.46
C VAL A 7 -14.72 4.27 -3.69
N THR A 8 -14.96 3.98 -4.96
CA THR A 8 -15.83 2.90 -5.41
C THR A 8 -15.08 2.04 -6.42
N LYS A 9 -15.11 0.74 -6.21
CA LYS A 9 -14.52 -0.24 -7.14
C LYS A 9 -15.53 -1.32 -7.45
N LYS A 10 -15.77 -1.53 -8.75
CA LYS A 10 -16.68 -2.54 -9.25
C LYS A 10 -15.96 -3.52 -10.15
N TYR A 11 -16.34 -4.79 -10.04
CA TYR A 11 -15.94 -5.86 -10.95
C TYR A 11 -17.22 -6.38 -11.64
N GLY A 12 -17.50 -5.86 -12.84
CA GLY A 12 -18.74 -6.20 -13.54
C GLY A 12 -19.96 -5.77 -12.71
N LYS A 13 -20.78 -6.74 -12.24
CA LYS A 13 -21.96 -6.48 -11.42
C LYS A 13 -21.67 -6.46 -9.93
N VAL A 14 -20.44 -6.79 -9.52
CA VAL A 14 -20.07 -6.85 -8.11
C VAL A 14 -19.38 -5.55 -7.69
N THR A 15 -19.91 -4.91 -6.66
CA THR A 15 -19.28 -3.73 -6.06
C THR A 15 -18.42 -4.19 -4.89
N ALA A 16 -17.10 -4.16 -5.06
CA ALA A 16 -16.15 -4.59 -4.03
C ALA A 16 -15.93 -3.51 -2.97
N CYS A 17 -15.87 -2.25 -3.38
CA CYS A 17 -15.83 -1.08 -2.49
C CYS A 17 -16.93 -0.12 -2.93
N ASN A 18 -17.69 0.42 -2.00
CA ASN A 18 -18.81 1.32 -2.29
C ASN A 18 -18.71 2.59 -1.45
N ASP A 19 -18.33 3.70 -2.10
CA ASP A 19 -18.27 5.02 -1.50
C ASP A 19 -17.47 5.04 -0.18
N VAL A 20 -16.28 4.47 -0.20
CA VAL A 20 -15.43 4.37 0.98
C VAL A 20 -14.65 5.65 1.17
N SER A 21 -14.73 6.24 2.37
CA SER A 21 -13.93 7.41 2.75
C SER A 21 -13.27 7.15 4.09
N LEU A 22 -11.98 7.45 4.18
CA LEU A 22 -11.23 7.37 5.43
C LEU A 22 -10.03 8.31 5.41
N HIS A 23 -9.55 8.64 6.59
CA HIS A 23 -8.40 9.51 6.78
C HIS A 23 -7.50 8.92 7.86
N LEU A 24 -6.20 8.86 7.58
CA LEU A 24 -5.20 8.38 8.52
C LEU A 24 -4.19 9.48 8.81
N ASP A 25 -3.95 9.73 10.10
CA ASP A 25 -2.96 10.70 10.56
C ASP A 25 -1.56 10.08 10.60
N PRO A 26 -0.50 10.91 10.47
CA PRO A 26 0.87 10.44 10.65
C PRO A 26 1.06 9.81 12.04
N GLY A 27 1.85 8.75 12.12
CA GLY A 27 2.16 8.07 13.38
C GLY A 27 1.03 7.23 13.96
N SER A 28 -0.08 7.08 13.27
CA SER A 28 -1.21 6.26 13.71
C SER A 28 -1.12 4.83 13.17
N VAL A 29 -1.75 3.90 13.90
CA VAL A 29 -1.96 2.52 13.45
C VAL A 29 -3.46 2.29 13.35
N THR A 30 -3.91 1.89 12.17
CA THR A 30 -5.32 1.67 11.90
C THR A 30 -5.52 0.24 11.43
N VAL A 31 -6.54 -0.42 11.98
CA VAL A 31 -6.90 -1.79 11.62
C VAL A 31 -8.17 -1.77 10.77
N LEU A 32 -8.11 -2.39 9.61
CA LEU A 32 -9.24 -2.53 8.71
C LEU A 32 -9.86 -3.92 8.92
N LEU A 33 -11.04 -3.96 9.52
CA LEU A 33 -11.71 -5.20 9.87
C LEU A 33 -12.85 -5.50 8.89
N GLY A 34 -13.09 -6.77 8.67
CA GLY A 34 -14.19 -7.26 7.87
C GLY A 34 -13.96 -8.72 7.45
N PRO A 35 -15.01 -9.43 7.05
CA PRO A 35 -14.88 -10.79 6.56
C PRO A 35 -14.12 -10.83 5.24
N ASN A 36 -13.57 -12.00 4.89
CA ASN A 36 -12.96 -12.21 3.59
C ASN A 36 -13.97 -11.92 2.49
N GLY A 37 -13.51 -11.19 1.46
CA GLY A 37 -14.41 -10.76 0.38
C GLY A 37 -15.15 -9.46 0.66
N ALA A 38 -14.91 -8.80 1.79
CA ALA A 38 -15.55 -7.52 2.14
C ALA A 38 -14.91 -6.29 1.46
N GLY A 39 -14.01 -6.50 0.52
CA GLY A 39 -13.37 -5.42 -0.22
C GLY A 39 -12.10 -4.87 0.42
N LYS A 40 -11.61 -5.47 1.51
CA LYS A 40 -10.38 -5.01 2.17
C LYS A 40 -9.17 -5.06 1.24
N SER A 41 -8.93 -6.19 0.60
CA SER A 41 -7.83 -6.36 -0.36
C SER A 41 -7.99 -5.44 -1.56
N THR A 42 -9.21 -5.24 -2.03
CA THR A 42 -9.52 -4.33 -3.13
C THR A 42 -9.17 -2.89 -2.75
N LEU A 43 -9.56 -2.47 -1.55
CA LEU A 43 -9.22 -1.13 -1.06
C LEU A 43 -7.72 -0.94 -0.93
N MET A 44 -7.02 -1.90 -0.35
CA MET A 44 -5.56 -1.85 -0.20
C MET A 44 -4.86 -1.76 -1.56
N LYS A 45 -5.26 -2.58 -2.53
CA LYS A 45 -4.71 -2.54 -3.89
C LYS A 45 -5.03 -1.24 -4.61
N SER A 46 -6.18 -0.65 -4.34
CA SER A 46 -6.54 0.67 -4.90
C SER A 46 -5.65 1.76 -4.32
N ILE A 47 -5.39 1.73 -3.01
CA ILE A 47 -4.51 2.70 -2.33
C ILE A 47 -3.10 2.67 -2.92
N ILE A 48 -2.52 1.49 -3.13
CA ILE A 48 -1.18 1.39 -3.70
C ILE A 48 -1.12 1.58 -5.22
N GLY A 49 -2.26 1.73 -5.87
CA GLY A 49 -2.33 2.11 -7.27
C GLY A 49 -2.36 0.95 -8.26
N PHE A 50 -2.60 -0.29 -7.81
CA PHE A 50 -2.68 -1.45 -8.69
C PHE A 50 -4.01 -1.56 -9.44
N LEU A 51 -5.07 -0.93 -8.92
CA LEU A 51 -6.42 -1.01 -9.49
C LEU A 51 -6.93 0.36 -9.90
N ARG A 52 -7.79 0.37 -10.90
CA ARG A 52 -8.58 1.55 -11.25
C ARG A 52 -9.78 1.62 -10.30
N TYR A 53 -10.15 2.84 -9.91
CA TYR A 53 -11.28 3.08 -9.02
C TYR A 53 -11.88 4.45 -9.33
N ASP A 54 -13.12 4.66 -8.88
CA ASP A 54 -13.73 5.97 -8.87
C ASP A 54 -13.50 6.60 -7.50
N GLY A 55 -13.23 7.90 -7.46
CA GLY A 55 -12.92 8.61 -6.23
C GLY A 55 -11.49 9.13 -6.22
N GLU A 56 -11.02 9.52 -5.05
CA GLU A 56 -9.70 10.12 -4.90
C GLU A 56 -8.96 9.52 -3.71
N ILE A 57 -7.68 9.21 -3.94
CA ILE A 57 -6.76 8.75 -2.89
C ILE A 57 -5.50 9.60 -2.96
N THR A 58 -5.13 10.20 -1.83
CA THR A 58 -3.89 10.97 -1.70
C THR A 58 -3.03 10.43 -0.56
N VAL A 59 -1.73 10.46 -0.74
CA VAL A 59 -0.73 10.05 0.25
C VAL A 59 0.26 11.19 0.41
N GLY A 60 0.33 11.75 1.61
CA GLY A 60 1.19 12.90 1.88
C GLY A 60 0.86 14.12 1.00
N GLY A 61 -0.40 14.26 0.59
CA GLY A 61 -0.85 15.34 -0.30
C GLY A 61 -0.67 15.06 -1.79
N PHE A 62 -0.08 13.91 -2.16
CA PHE A 62 0.14 13.53 -3.56
C PHE A 62 -0.89 12.48 -4.01
N PRO A 63 -1.40 12.57 -5.24
CA PRO A 63 -2.23 11.49 -5.80
C PRO A 63 -1.50 10.15 -5.72
N ASN A 64 -2.20 9.08 -5.31
CA ASN A 64 -1.58 7.81 -4.97
C ASN A 64 -0.84 7.12 -6.13
N LYS A 65 -1.17 7.46 -7.37
CA LYS A 65 -0.52 6.87 -8.56
C LYS A 65 0.74 7.60 -9.00
N THR A 66 1.12 8.68 -8.31
CA THR A 66 2.35 9.40 -8.61
C THR A 66 3.57 8.75 -7.97
N THR A 67 4.74 9.00 -8.53
CA THR A 67 6.00 8.52 -7.96
C THR A 67 6.22 9.08 -6.55
N ALA A 68 5.86 10.34 -6.32
CA ALA A 68 5.99 10.98 -5.01
C ALA A 68 5.19 10.23 -3.94
N ALA A 69 3.93 9.85 -4.24
CA ALA A 69 3.10 9.08 -3.32
C ALA A 69 3.65 7.67 -3.11
N ARG A 70 4.08 7.00 -4.18
CA ARG A 70 4.61 5.63 -4.11
C ARG A 70 5.85 5.50 -3.25
N ARG A 71 6.68 6.54 -3.18
CA ARG A 71 7.85 6.59 -2.29
C ARG A 71 7.48 6.59 -0.81
N LEU A 72 6.27 7.01 -0.48
CA LEU A 72 5.76 7.07 0.89
C LEU A 72 5.02 5.79 1.30
N LEU A 73 4.80 4.86 0.36
CA LEU A 73 4.02 3.65 0.57
C LEU A 73 4.90 2.41 0.57
N GLY A 74 4.61 1.51 1.50
CA GLY A 74 5.07 0.13 1.44
C GLY A 74 3.86 -0.79 1.52
N TYR A 75 3.92 -1.96 0.89
CA TYR A 75 2.83 -2.92 0.87
C TYR A 75 3.33 -4.31 1.17
N ILE A 76 2.71 -4.94 2.16
CA ILE A 76 2.97 -6.33 2.50
C ILE A 76 1.69 -7.10 2.21
N PRO A 77 1.62 -7.84 1.09
CA PRO A 77 0.44 -8.62 0.75
C PRO A 77 0.29 -9.83 1.68
N GLU A 78 -0.93 -10.38 1.74
CA GLU A 78 -1.22 -11.58 2.50
C GLU A 78 -0.34 -12.76 2.06
N MET A 79 -0.10 -12.87 0.74
CA MET A 79 0.84 -13.82 0.17
C MET A 79 1.96 -13.06 -0.53
N PRO A 80 3.03 -12.70 0.19
CA PRO A 80 4.10 -11.90 -0.39
C PRO A 80 4.85 -12.66 -1.47
N SER A 81 5.12 -11.96 -2.58
CA SER A 81 5.96 -12.48 -3.65
C SER A 81 7.42 -12.21 -3.31
N LEU A 82 8.13 -13.24 -2.91
CA LEU A 82 9.56 -13.17 -2.62
C LEU A 82 10.34 -13.88 -3.72
N TYR A 83 11.53 -13.37 -4.00
CA TYR A 83 12.44 -14.03 -4.93
C TYR A 83 13.11 -15.20 -4.21
N PRO A 84 12.87 -16.46 -4.59
CA PRO A 84 13.37 -17.61 -3.84
C PRO A 84 14.90 -17.74 -3.83
N ASN A 85 15.57 -17.09 -4.78
CA ASN A 85 17.04 -17.13 -4.89
C ASN A 85 17.73 -16.01 -4.10
N LEU A 86 16.99 -15.16 -3.41
CA LEU A 86 17.55 -14.05 -2.63
C LEU A 86 17.46 -14.34 -1.14
N THR A 87 18.48 -13.96 -0.40
CA THR A 87 18.46 -13.97 1.06
C THR A 87 17.58 -12.81 1.56
N ALA A 88 17.26 -12.79 2.86
CA ALA A 88 16.53 -11.69 3.46
C ALA A 88 17.26 -10.35 3.28
N SER A 89 18.57 -10.32 3.47
CA SER A 89 19.39 -9.12 3.27
C SER A 89 19.37 -8.67 1.82
N GLU A 90 19.41 -9.59 0.87
CA GLU A 90 19.34 -9.26 -0.57
C GLU A 90 17.98 -8.69 -0.95
N HIS A 91 16.87 -9.21 -0.39
CA HIS A 91 15.55 -8.63 -0.58
C HIS A 91 15.49 -7.19 -0.06
N MET A 92 16.05 -6.93 1.12
CA MET A 92 16.10 -5.59 1.70
C MET A 92 16.90 -4.64 0.83
N GLU A 93 18.04 -5.08 0.30
CA GLU A 93 18.85 -4.30 -0.63
C GLU A 93 18.09 -3.98 -1.91
N PHE A 94 17.40 -4.97 -2.48
CA PHE A 94 16.61 -4.79 -3.69
C PHE A 94 15.52 -3.74 -3.48
N VAL A 95 14.76 -3.82 -2.39
CA VAL A 95 13.70 -2.86 -2.05
C VAL A 95 14.30 -1.47 -1.82
N ALA A 96 15.41 -1.38 -1.07
CA ALA A 96 16.07 -0.11 -0.80
C ALA A 96 16.50 0.60 -2.09
N ARG A 97 17.06 -0.14 -3.04
CA ARG A 97 17.44 0.42 -4.34
C ARG A 97 16.24 0.88 -5.15
N ALA A 98 15.14 0.11 -5.15
CA ALA A 98 13.92 0.48 -5.84
C ALA A 98 13.32 1.77 -5.29
N TYR A 99 13.42 2.00 -3.98
CA TYR A 99 12.94 3.21 -3.32
C TYR A 99 14.02 4.29 -3.16
N ARG A 100 15.24 4.05 -3.66
CA ARG A 100 16.40 4.95 -3.57
C ARG A 100 16.75 5.33 -2.13
N LEU A 101 16.69 4.34 -1.23
CA LEU A 101 17.08 4.52 0.17
C LEU A 101 18.59 4.40 0.32
N THR A 102 19.18 5.23 1.17
CA THR A 102 20.64 5.23 1.39
C THR A 102 21.02 4.76 2.79
N ASP A 103 20.16 4.93 3.79
CA ASP A 103 20.45 4.65 5.20
C ASP A 103 19.75 3.41 5.72
N TYR A 104 19.54 2.41 4.87
CA TYR A 104 18.79 1.22 5.24
C TYR A 104 19.62 0.16 5.99
N LYS A 105 20.95 0.15 5.84
CA LYS A 105 21.81 -0.92 6.38
C LYS A 105 21.72 -1.04 7.90
N GLN A 106 21.78 0.09 8.59
CA GLN A 106 21.66 0.09 10.04
C GLN A 106 20.32 -0.48 10.48
N ARG A 107 19.24 -0.10 9.80
CA ARG A 107 17.90 -0.59 10.10
C ARG A 107 17.78 -2.09 9.83
N VAL A 108 18.39 -2.58 8.75
CA VAL A 108 18.41 -4.02 8.44
C VAL A 108 19.19 -4.78 9.53
N ASP A 109 20.35 -4.27 9.95
CA ASP A 109 21.14 -4.89 10.99
C ASP A 109 20.39 -4.95 12.33
N GLU A 110 19.59 -3.92 12.66
CA GLU A 110 18.74 -3.91 13.86
C GLU A 110 17.62 -4.96 13.82
N LEU A 111 17.11 -5.29 12.61
CA LEU A 111 16.01 -6.24 12.42
C LEU A 111 16.49 -7.69 12.33
N PHE A 112 17.71 -7.92 11.98
CA PHE A 112 18.34 -9.22 11.83
C PHE A 112 19.54 -9.36 12.76
#